data_6110d72ed7bcadee44e1645d516b6b85
#
_entry.id   6110d72ed7bcadee44e1645d516b6b85
#
_cell.length_a   1.000
_cell.length_b   1.000
_cell.length_c   1.000
_cell.angle_alpha   90.00
_cell.angle_beta   90.00
_cell.angle_gamma   90.00
#
_symmetry.space_group_name_H-M   'P 1'
#
loop_
_entity.id
_entity.type
_entity.pdbx_description
1 polymer ?
#
loop_
_entity_poly.entity_id
_entity_poly.type
_entity_poly.pdbx_seq_one_letter_code
_entity_poly.pdbx_strand_id
1 'polypeptide(L)'
;MAKERPKGYPRLKDYTPSRFMLEDSHYDREKADRAVRFIENLCHTKGRWSGKPFWLLPWQEQIIRDVFGIVREDGTRQFRTAYVEIPKKNGKSELAAAVALYLLYADNEPSAEVYGAAADRQQASIVYDVAKRMVEMTPALLKRSKVMAATKRLVNYSNAGFYQVLSAEVGTKHGLNVSGLVLDELHAQPNRNLVDVLTKGSGDARTQPLYFLITTAGTDRNSICYEYHSKAKDILEGKRIDPSFYPVIYGLDDGEDWNDEKAWYKANPSLGYTIQIDRVRDAHREALTNPAEENVFRQLRLDQWVGSAVAWIPEHVYDKGDIPINIEALKGRDCYCGLDLSSTSDITAFVMVFPPRSEAEKYIVVPHFWLPRDTLDLRVRRDHVPYDVWENMGLFHVTEGNVVDYNFVRKTINELGTQFHIVEIGVDRWNATQLITDLDGDGFTMVPIGMGFKDMSPGMKELYKLLLEGKVIHGGNPVLRWMAGNVVAEIDAAENIKPSKKKSTEKIDGIVAWIMGLDRAIRHEQQGSVYDDPDHGLWVF
;
A
#
# COMPACT_ATOMS: atom_id res chain seq x y z
N MET A 1 19.59 -12.48 40.89
CA MET A 1 19.42 -13.84 40.38
C MET A 1 18.88 -13.72 38.97
N ALA A 2 19.52 -14.36 37.98
CA ALA A 2 18.97 -14.43 36.64
C ALA A 2 17.63 -15.17 36.68
N LYS A 3 16.57 -14.56 36.17
CA LYS A 3 15.26 -15.20 36.13
C LYS A 3 15.32 -16.33 35.10
N GLU A 4 14.99 -17.56 35.48
CA GLU A 4 14.99 -18.70 34.57
C GLU A 4 13.84 -18.61 33.57
N ARG A 5 14.12 -18.92 32.30
CA ARG A 5 13.06 -19.03 31.29
C ARG A 5 12.12 -20.18 31.62
N PRO A 6 10.80 -20.04 31.43
CA PRO A 6 9.85 -21.13 31.65
C PRO A 6 10.22 -22.36 30.83
N LYS A 7 10.00 -23.56 31.38
CA LYS A 7 10.19 -24.82 30.66
C LYS A 7 9.25 -24.84 29.45
N GLY A 8 9.80 -25.12 28.26
CA GLY A 8 9.04 -25.11 27.00
C GLY A 8 8.91 -23.75 26.30
N TYR A 9 9.43 -22.65 26.89
CA TYR A 9 9.48 -21.39 26.18
C TYR A 9 10.51 -21.48 25.05
N PRO A 10 10.17 -21.03 23.81
CA PRO A 10 11.07 -21.17 22.65
C PRO A 10 12.37 -20.39 22.85
N ARG A 11 13.45 -20.97 22.36
CA ARG A 11 14.81 -20.39 22.38
C ARG A 11 15.41 -20.47 20.99
N LEU A 12 16.23 -19.51 20.65
CA LEU A 12 17.14 -19.68 19.52
C LEU A 12 18.21 -20.72 19.95
N LYS A 13 18.15 -21.91 19.35
CA LYS A 13 19.04 -23.03 19.73
C LYS A 13 20.43 -22.83 19.17
N ASP A 14 20.50 -22.59 17.87
CA ASP A 14 21.73 -22.44 17.12
C ASP A 14 21.67 -21.08 16.39
N TYR A 15 22.48 -20.13 16.85
CA TYR A 15 22.59 -18.84 16.18
C TYR A 15 23.56 -18.96 15.01
N THR A 16 23.10 -18.51 13.84
CA THR A 16 23.94 -18.33 12.66
C THR A 16 23.85 -16.86 12.26
N PRO A 17 24.98 -16.16 12.06
CA PRO A 17 24.98 -14.79 11.57
C PRO A 17 24.22 -14.67 10.28
N SER A 18 23.57 -13.52 10.10
CA SER A 18 22.87 -13.20 8.86
C SER A 18 23.79 -13.34 7.65
N ARG A 19 23.26 -13.85 6.54
CA ARG A 19 23.96 -13.90 5.24
C ARG A 19 24.35 -12.51 4.68
N PHE A 20 23.85 -11.44 5.30
CA PHE A 20 24.18 -10.05 4.96
C PHE A 20 25.40 -9.51 5.71
N MET A 21 26.03 -10.33 6.55
CA MET A 21 27.34 -9.99 7.16
C MET A 21 28.39 -9.92 6.05
N LEU A 22 29.16 -8.82 6.03
CA LEU A 22 30.26 -8.63 5.09
C LEU A 22 31.45 -9.52 5.43
N GLU A 23 32.33 -9.76 4.45
CA GLU A 23 33.57 -10.55 4.66
C GLU A 23 34.54 -9.87 5.64
N ASP A 24 34.55 -8.52 5.66
CA ASP A 24 35.34 -7.69 6.58
C ASP A 24 34.66 -7.39 7.91
N SER A 25 33.44 -7.91 8.10
CA SER A 25 32.71 -7.84 9.35
C SER A 25 32.84 -9.15 10.12
N HIS A 26 32.65 -9.09 11.43
CA HIS A 26 32.68 -10.27 12.29
C HIS A 26 31.55 -10.23 13.32
N TYR A 27 31.23 -11.41 13.87
CA TYR A 27 30.24 -11.53 14.94
C TYR A 27 30.90 -11.37 16.31
N ASP A 28 30.59 -10.26 16.98
CA ASP A 28 30.98 -9.99 18.37
C ASP A 28 29.92 -10.55 19.31
N ARG A 29 30.23 -11.73 19.86
CA ARG A 29 29.31 -12.43 20.79
C ARG A 29 29.04 -11.63 22.06
N GLU A 30 30.00 -10.90 22.59
CA GLU A 30 29.84 -10.15 23.83
C GLU A 30 28.84 -9.00 23.66
N LYS A 31 28.91 -8.27 22.53
CA LYS A 31 27.96 -7.22 22.18
C LYS A 31 26.57 -7.78 21.96
N ALA A 32 26.43 -8.88 21.21
CA ALA A 32 25.17 -9.58 20.99
C ALA A 32 24.56 -10.05 22.31
N ASP A 33 25.31 -10.73 23.14
CA ASP A 33 24.86 -11.24 24.44
C ASP A 33 24.52 -10.10 25.42
N ARG A 34 25.21 -8.94 25.32
CA ARG A 34 24.86 -7.73 26.09
C ARG A 34 23.46 -7.25 25.71
N ALA A 35 23.18 -7.14 24.41
CA ALA A 35 21.90 -6.67 23.90
C ALA A 35 20.76 -7.62 24.31
N VAL A 36 20.93 -8.91 24.11
CA VAL A 36 19.98 -9.95 24.50
C VAL A 36 19.73 -9.89 26.01
N ARG A 37 20.78 -9.92 26.85
CA ARG A 37 20.65 -9.87 28.33
C ARG A 37 20.01 -8.58 28.79
N PHE A 38 20.30 -7.43 28.19
CA PHE A 38 19.66 -6.18 28.55
C PHE A 38 18.15 -6.27 28.33
N ILE A 39 17.72 -6.70 27.14
CA ILE A 39 16.29 -6.80 26.77
C ILE A 39 15.57 -7.82 27.65
N GLU A 40 16.17 -8.99 27.91
CA GLU A 40 15.56 -10.03 28.74
C GLU A 40 15.47 -9.68 30.24
N ASN A 41 16.21 -8.67 30.67
CA ASN A 41 16.07 -8.11 32.03
C ASN A 41 14.93 -7.08 32.14
N LEU A 42 14.37 -6.63 31.02
CA LEU A 42 13.14 -5.83 30.99
C LEU A 42 11.92 -6.73 31.31
N CYS A 43 10.78 -6.10 31.54
CA CYS A 43 9.53 -6.81 31.77
C CYS A 43 8.50 -6.46 30.69
N HIS A 44 7.68 -7.43 30.30
CA HIS A 44 6.47 -7.17 29.55
C HIS A 44 5.53 -6.22 30.30
N THR A 45 4.84 -5.35 29.57
CA THR A 45 4.05 -4.27 30.18
C THR A 45 2.55 -4.48 30.12
N LYS A 46 2.06 -5.43 29.30
CA LYS A 46 0.63 -5.57 29.00
C LYS A 46 0.15 -7.03 29.09
N GLY A 47 -1.17 -7.16 29.31
CA GLY A 47 -1.89 -8.44 29.25
C GLY A 47 -1.38 -9.49 30.22
N ARG A 48 -1.52 -10.77 29.86
CA ARG A 48 -1.10 -11.94 30.67
C ARG A 48 0.41 -12.04 30.93
N TRP A 49 1.18 -11.25 30.21
CA TRP A 49 2.63 -11.20 30.30
C TRP A 49 3.14 -10.08 31.19
N SER A 50 2.28 -9.12 31.59
CA SER A 50 2.68 -7.97 32.40
C SER A 50 3.44 -8.40 33.65
N GLY A 51 4.61 -7.79 33.89
CA GLY A 51 5.50 -8.10 35.00
C GLY A 51 6.41 -9.32 34.81
N LYS A 52 6.19 -10.12 33.77
CA LYS A 52 7.09 -11.23 33.44
C LYS A 52 8.30 -10.71 32.66
N PRO A 53 9.48 -11.36 32.78
CA PRO A 53 10.65 -11.02 32.00
C PRO A 53 10.35 -11.06 30.51
N PHE A 54 10.96 -10.15 29.75
CA PHE A 54 10.80 -10.10 28.31
C PHE A 54 11.72 -11.12 27.63
N TRP A 55 11.37 -12.41 27.77
CA TRP A 55 12.10 -13.45 27.04
C TRP A 55 11.93 -13.27 25.55
N LEU A 56 13.05 -13.10 24.82
CA LEU A 56 13.03 -12.98 23.36
C LEU A 56 12.58 -14.30 22.73
N LEU A 57 11.67 -14.22 21.75
CA LEU A 57 11.36 -15.32 20.84
C LEU A 57 12.53 -15.52 19.86
N PRO A 58 12.68 -16.71 19.25
CA PRO A 58 13.80 -17.00 18.34
C PRO A 58 14.01 -15.94 17.25
N TRP A 59 12.95 -15.48 16.60
CA TRP A 59 13.02 -14.46 15.57
C TRP A 59 13.46 -13.10 16.11
N GLN A 60 13.04 -12.73 17.31
CA GLN A 60 13.46 -11.50 17.98
C GLN A 60 14.92 -11.57 18.38
N GLU A 61 15.33 -12.70 18.95
CA GLU A 61 16.72 -12.93 19.37
C GLU A 61 17.66 -12.90 18.16
N GLN A 62 17.27 -13.48 17.00
CA GLN A 62 18.05 -13.42 15.76
C GLN A 62 18.28 -11.98 15.34
N ILE A 63 17.22 -11.15 15.27
CA ILE A 63 17.33 -9.74 14.88
C ILE A 63 18.25 -8.98 15.84
N ILE A 64 18.09 -9.17 17.15
CA ILE A 64 18.91 -8.48 18.14
C ILE A 64 20.40 -8.89 18.04
N ARG A 65 20.66 -10.18 17.85
CA ARG A 65 22.03 -10.68 17.69
C ARG A 65 22.69 -10.17 16.41
N ASP A 66 21.97 -10.18 15.30
CA ASP A 66 22.50 -9.68 14.04
C ASP A 66 22.75 -8.16 14.08
N VAL A 67 21.76 -7.39 14.49
CA VAL A 67 21.85 -5.92 14.49
C VAL A 67 22.93 -5.40 15.45
N PHE A 68 23.06 -5.99 16.64
CA PHE A 68 23.98 -5.49 17.66
C PHE A 68 25.29 -6.27 17.77
N GLY A 69 25.36 -7.47 17.19
CA GLY A 69 26.54 -8.32 17.26
C GLY A 69 27.38 -8.36 15.99
N ILE A 70 26.84 -8.03 14.82
CA ILE A 70 27.64 -7.97 13.59
C ILE A 70 28.28 -6.60 13.50
N VAL A 71 29.61 -6.58 13.60
CA VAL A 71 30.43 -5.36 13.67
C VAL A 71 31.53 -5.36 12.63
N ARG A 72 31.95 -4.19 12.24
CA ARG A 72 33.10 -3.93 11.35
C ARG A 72 34.42 -4.09 12.09
N GLU A 73 35.55 -4.03 11.40
CA GLU A 73 36.89 -4.11 12.00
C GLU A 73 37.13 -3.06 13.08
N ASP A 74 36.56 -1.85 12.92
CA ASP A 74 36.67 -0.78 13.92
C ASP A 74 35.78 -0.99 15.14
N GLY A 75 35.05 -2.10 15.19
CA GLY A 75 34.11 -2.45 16.25
C GLY A 75 32.79 -1.71 16.19
N THR A 76 32.54 -0.89 15.20
CA THR A 76 31.24 -0.25 15.00
C THR A 76 30.21 -1.20 14.38
N ARG A 77 28.94 -0.95 14.62
CA ARG A 77 27.83 -1.74 14.06
C ARG A 77 27.84 -1.70 12.53
N GLN A 78 27.71 -2.87 11.87
CA GLN A 78 27.58 -2.93 10.42
C GLN A 78 26.28 -2.29 9.95
N PHE A 79 25.14 -2.63 10.58
CA PHE A 79 23.82 -2.19 10.15
C PHE A 79 23.46 -0.83 10.73
N ARG A 80 23.12 0.12 9.85
CA ARG A 80 22.58 1.44 10.22
C ARG A 80 21.06 1.48 10.17
N THR A 81 20.45 0.67 9.31
CA THR A 81 19.00 0.57 9.18
C THR A 81 18.58 -0.88 9.39
N ALA A 82 17.68 -1.12 10.32
CA ALA A 82 16.98 -2.39 10.46
C ALA A 82 15.50 -2.17 10.07
N TYR A 83 15.07 -2.85 9.02
CA TYR A 83 13.69 -2.83 8.56
C TYR A 83 13.00 -4.15 8.92
N VAL A 84 11.97 -4.08 9.72
CA VAL A 84 11.22 -5.24 10.20
C VAL A 84 9.75 -5.09 9.83
N GLU A 85 9.32 -5.86 8.83
CA GLU A 85 7.94 -5.94 8.39
C GLU A 85 7.34 -7.26 8.87
N ILE A 86 6.23 -7.18 9.62
CA ILE A 86 5.65 -8.35 10.31
C ILE A 86 4.19 -8.07 10.68
N PRO A 87 3.28 -9.07 10.63
CA PRO A 87 1.86 -8.91 10.94
C PRO A 87 1.60 -8.32 12.33
N LYS A 88 0.39 -7.79 12.52
CA LYS A 88 -0.05 -7.28 13.83
C LYS A 88 -0.07 -8.39 14.89
N LYS A 89 0.16 -8.00 16.17
CA LYS A 89 0.14 -8.85 17.35
C LYS A 89 1.38 -9.75 17.55
N ASN A 90 2.39 -9.67 16.70
CA ASN A 90 3.66 -10.39 16.88
C ASN A 90 4.58 -9.78 17.97
N GLY A 91 4.18 -8.69 18.64
CA GLY A 91 4.98 -8.08 19.73
C GLY A 91 5.88 -6.92 19.28
N LYS A 92 5.59 -6.30 18.14
CA LYS A 92 6.35 -5.18 17.55
C LYS A 92 6.69 -4.07 18.54
N SER A 93 5.66 -3.47 19.13
CA SER A 93 5.84 -2.27 19.97
C SER A 93 6.64 -2.53 21.26
N GLU A 94 6.56 -3.75 21.83
CA GLU A 94 7.40 -4.10 22.98
C GLU A 94 8.87 -4.31 22.57
N LEU A 95 9.13 -4.94 21.42
CA LEU A 95 10.47 -5.07 20.86
C LEU A 95 11.07 -3.68 20.52
N ALA A 96 10.29 -2.83 19.86
CA ALA A 96 10.66 -1.47 19.50
C ALA A 96 11.03 -0.62 20.75
N ALA A 97 10.22 -0.73 21.82
CA ALA A 97 10.50 -0.06 23.09
C ALA A 97 11.79 -0.59 23.75
N ALA A 98 12.00 -1.90 23.73
CA ALA A 98 13.20 -2.53 24.28
C ALA A 98 14.47 -2.10 23.52
N VAL A 99 14.40 -2.00 22.17
CA VAL A 99 15.50 -1.46 21.34
C VAL A 99 15.76 0.00 21.68
N ALA A 100 14.74 0.85 21.80
CA ALA A 100 14.91 2.26 22.20
C ALA A 100 15.61 2.37 23.56
N LEU A 101 15.24 1.54 24.53
CA LEU A 101 15.89 1.52 25.84
C LEU A 101 17.33 0.99 25.77
N TYR A 102 17.60 -0.02 24.96
CA TYR A 102 18.98 -0.48 24.76
C TYR A 102 19.86 0.63 24.20
N LEU A 103 19.42 1.33 23.16
CA LEU A 103 20.13 2.46 22.56
C LEU A 103 20.36 3.60 23.57
N LEU A 104 19.41 3.83 24.49
CA LEU A 104 19.55 4.87 25.51
C LEU A 104 20.49 4.47 26.67
N TYR A 105 20.47 3.21 27.11
CA TYR A 105 21.13 2.81 28.38
C TYR A 105 22.36 1.92 28.21
N ALA A 106 22.51 1.20 27.11
CA ALA A 106 23.48 0.11 27.00
C ALA A 106 24.29 0.06 25.71
N ASP A 107 24.00 0.89 24.72
CA ASP A 107 24.70 0.96 23.43
C ASP A 107 26.04 1.75 23.53
N ASN A 108 26.34 2.31 24.71
CA ASN A 108 27.54 3.09 25.01
C ASN A 108 27.71 4.38 24.19
N GLU A 109 26.62 4.92 23.62
CA GLU A 109 26.67 6.20 22.93
C GLU A 109 26.67 7.35 23.95
N PRO A 110 27.66 8.24 23.95
CA PRO A 110 27.67 9.42 24.82
C PRO A 110 26.55 10.38 24.42
N SER A 111 25.86 10.93 25.42
CA SER A 111 24.75 11.88 25.18
C SER A 111 23.77 11.36 24.11
N ALA A 112 23.33 10.11 24.26
CA ALA A 112 22.49 9.43 23.28
C ALA A 112 21.19 10.22 23.03
N GLU A 113 20.91 10.57 21.77
CA GLU A 113 19.67 11.16 21.34
C GLU A 113 18.84 10.10 20.62
N VAL A 114 17.94 9.46 21.34
CA VAL A 114 17.04 8.43 20.80
C VAL A 114 15.67 9.04 20.56
N TYR A 115 15.13 8.84 19.39
CA TYR A 115 13.82 9.38 19.02
C TYR A 115 12.83 8.26 18.67
N GLY A 116 11.57 8.46 19.11
CA GLY A 116 10.43 7.67 18.69
C GLY A 116 9.55 8.50 17.75
N ALA A 117 9.21 7.93 16.61
CA ALA A 117 8.36 8.58 15.62
C ALA A 117 7.30 7.61 15.07
N ALA A 118 6.16 8.14 14.65
CA ALA A 118 5.10 7.46 13.92
C ALA A 118 4.33 8.49 13.08
N ALA A 119 3.27 8.08 12.39
CA ALA A 119 2.44 8.96 11.57
C ALA A 119 1.85 10.14 12.38
N ASP A 120 1.53 9.88 13.64
CA ASP A 120 1.09 10.93 14.57
C ASP A 120 1.73 10.73 15.96
N ARG A 121 1.64 11.78 16.79
CA ARG A 121 2.22 11.78 18.14
C ARG A 121 1.55 10.77 19.08
N GLN A 122 0.29 10.47 18.88
CA GLN A 122 -0.45 9.53 19.73
C GLN A 122 0.05 8.11 19.47
N GLN A 123 0.24 7.73 18.21
CA GLN A 123 0.81 6.42 17.83
C GLN A 123 2.26 6.30 18.32
N ALA A 124 3.12 7.30 18.10
CA ALA A 124 4.48 7.30 18.60
C ALA A 124 4.54 7.18 20.13
N SER A 125 3.53 7.71 20.84
CA SER A 125 3.41 7.59 22.31
C SER A 125 3.16 6.14 22.78
N ILE A 126 2.64 5.25 21.93
CA ILE A 126 2.39 3.85 22.31
C ILE A 126 3.70 3.14 22.67
N VAL A 127 4.73 3.30 21.84
CA VAL A 127 6.07 2.73 22.10
C VAL A 127 6.72 3.39 23.32
N TYR A 128 6.58 4.72 23.44
CA TYR A 128 7.08 5.45 24.61
C TYR A 128 6.43 4.99 25.92
N ASP A 129 5.11 4.83 25.96
CA ASP A 129 4.40 4.42 27.15
C ASP A 129 4.79 2.99 27.57
N VAL A 130 5.10 2.11 26.60
CA VAL A 130 5.69 0.79 26.85
C VAL A 130 7.10 0.94 27.44
N ALA A 131 7.97 1.73 26.81
CA ALA A 131 9.34 1.97 27.28
C ALA A 131 9.35 2.58 28.70
N LYS A 132 8.51 3.58 28.95
CA LYS A 132 8.31 4.18 30.29
C LYS A 132 7.96 3.12 31.31
N ARG A 133 6.96 2.26 31.05
CA ARG A 133 6.56 1.20 31.98
C ARG A 133 7.67 0.18 32.19
N MET A 134 8.42 -0.21 31.16
CA MET A 134 9.60 -1.07 31.31
C MET A 134 10.64 -0.46 32.25
N VAL A 135 10.90 0.85 32.14
CA VAL A 135 11.80 1.58 33.07
C VAL A 135 11.24 1.59 34.48
N GLU A 136 9.96 1.91 34.68
CA GLU A 136 9.29 1.95 36.00
C GLU A 136 9.30 0.57 36.69
N MET A 137 9.19 -0.50 35.90
CA MET A 137 9.21 -1.90 36.39
C MET A 137 10.63 -2.46 36.59
N THR A 138 11.67 -1.74 36.19
CA THR A 138 13.08 -2.16 36.32
C THR A 138 13.82 -1.22 37.26
N PRO A 139 13.97 -1.58 38.59
CA PRO A 139 14.52 -0.67 39.59
C PRO A 139 15.90 -0.09 39.25
N ALA A 140 16.75 -0.88 38.55
CA ALA A 140 18.08 -0.43 38.16
C ALA A 140 18.03 0.69 37.10
N LEU A 141 17.03 0.67 36.22
CA LEU A 141 16.82 1.73 35.23
C LEU A 141 16.11 2.93 35.86
N LEU A 142 15.10 2.70 36.67
CA LEU A 142 14.34 3.76 37.33
C LEU A 142 15.25 4.69 38.15
N LYS A 143 16.22 4.14 38.90
CA LYS A 143 17.21 4.92 39.66
C LYS A 143 18.09 5.83 38.81
N ARG A 144 18.25 5.54 37.51
CA ARG A 144 19.11 6.30 36.58
C ARG A 144 18.30 7.21 35.65
N SER A 145 16.99 7.27 35.82
CA SER A 145 16.09 7.88 34.88
C SER A 145 15.27 9.01 35.45
N LYS A 146 15.01 10.03 34.64
CA LYS A 146 13.92 11.00 34.86
C LYS A 146 12.84 10.79 33.82
N VAL A 147 11.64 10.53 34.29
CA VAL A 147 10.45 10.39 33.44
C VAL A 147 9.76 11.75 33.35
N MET A 148 9.68 12.28 32.14
CA MET A 148 9.00 13.55 31.84
C MET A 148 7.74 13.25 31.02
N ALA A 149 6.62 12.97 31.73
CA ALA A 149 5.39 12.49 31.10
C ALA A 149 4.77 13.51 30.13
N ALA A 150 4.79 14.81 30.46
CA ALA A 150 4.19 15.86 29.63
C ALA A 150 4.88 16.00 28.25
N THR A 151 6.20 15.88 28.23
CA THR A 151 7.00 15.99 27.01
C THR A 151 7.26 14.63 26.34
N LYS A 152 6.78 13.53 26.93
CA LYS A 152 7.04 12.15 26.47
C LYS A 152 8.55 11.92 26.30
N ARG A 153 9.34 12.22 27.35
CA ARG A 153 10.79 12.10 27.35
C ARG A 153 11.28 11.30 28.55
N LEU A 154 12.19 10.37 28.30
CA LEU A 154 12.98 9.65 29.30
C LEU A 154 14.41 10.18 29.25
N VAL A 155 14.96 10.62 30.37
CA VAL A 155 16.34 11.08 30.47
C VAL A 155 17.17 10.07 31.24
N ASN A 156 18.32 9.68 30.70
CA ASN A 156 19.30 8.85 31.37
C ASN A 156 20.39 9.73 31.99
N TYR A 157 20.47 9.78 33.32
CA TYR A 157 21.47 10.57 34.03
C TYR A 157 22.90 10.06 33.83
N SER A 158 23.10 8.77 33.52
CA SER A 158 24.42 8.17 33.45
C SER A 158 25.24 8.61 32.24
N ASN A 159 24.60 8.96 31.12
CA ASN A 159 25.25 9.40 29.88
C ASN A 159 24.71 10.71 29.33
N ALA A 160 23.87 11.43 30.12
CA ALA A 160 23.16 12.64 29.70
C ALA A 160 22.29 12.46 28.42
N GLY A 161 21.94 11.22 28.08
CA GLY A 161 21.11 10.89 26.92
C GLY A 161 19.62 10.95 27.23
N PHE A 162 18.84 10.90 26.17
CA PHE A 162 17.38 10.85 26.30
C PHE A 162 16.70 10.03 25.19
N TYR A 163 15.50 9.53 25.48
CA TYR A 163 14.54 9.02 24.52
C TYR A 163 13.32 9.95 24.50
N GLN A 164 12.94 10.43 23.34
CA GLN A 164 11.84 11.40 23.19
C GLN A 164 10.96 11.09 22.00
N VAL A 165 9.63 11.24 22.18
CA VAL A 165 8.65 11.18 21.09
C VAL A 165 8.65 12.47 20.29
N LEU A 166 8.72 12.36 18.97
CA LEU A 166 8.57 13.47 18.04
C LEU A 166 7.12 13.63 17.59
N SER A 167 6.70 14.88 17.36
CA SER A 167 5.46 15.19 16.65
C SER A 167 5.67 15.02 15.14
N ALA A 168 4.59 14.84 14.38
CA ALA A 168 4.65 14.69 12.91
C ALA A 168 5.08 15.98 12.16
N GLU A 169 5.15 17.15 12.84
CA GLU A 169 5.56 18.41 12.23
C GLU A 169 7.03 18.40 11.83
N VAL A 170 7.29 18.45 10.53
CA VAL A 170 8.64 18.31 9.93
C VAL A 170 9.50 19.56 10.13
N GLY A 171 8.90 20.76 10.07
CA GLY A 171 9.63 22.03 10.05
C GLY A 171 10.54 22.31 11.24
N THR A 172 10.35 21.63 12.37
CA THR A 172 11.14 21.78 13.60
C THR A 172 12.19 20.69 13.82
N LYS A 173 12.39 19.78 12.87
CA LYS A 173 13.24 18.56 13.03
C LYS A 173 14.62 18.70 12.38
N HIS A 174 14.90 19.78 11.67
CA HIS A 174 16.24 20.05 11.14
C HIS A 174 17.21 20.33 12.28
N GLY A 175 18.40 19.72 12.22
CA GLY A 175 19.46 19.89 13.23
C GLY A 175 19.45 18.89 14.39
N LEU A 176 18.61 17.82 14.34
CA LEU A 176 18.69 16.71 15.30
C LEU A 176 19.98 15.91 15.06
N ASN A 177 20.60 15.43 16.14
CA ASN A 177 21.78 14.57 16.10
C ASN A 177 21.43 13.16 16.56
N VAL A 178 20.77 12.42 15.67
CA VAL A 178 20.13 11.12 15.95
C VAL A 178 21.16 10.03 16.19
N SER A 179 21.24 9.48 17.40
CA SER A 179 21.96 8.25 17.70
C SER A 179 21.09 7.02 17.53
N GLY A 180 19.78 7.15 17.74
CA GLY A 180 18.80 6.09 17.55
C GLY A 180 17.44 6.63 17.14
N LEU A 181 16.84 5.99 16.15
CA LEU A 181 15.47 6.22 15.73
C LEU A 181 14.68 4.92 15.84
N VAL A 182 13.54 4.98 16.50
CA VAL A 182 12.53 3.91 16.44
C VAL A 182 11.29 4.48 15.75
N LEU A 183 11.02 4.02 14.54
CA LEU A 183 9.88 4.42 13.75
C LEU A 183 8.88 3.28 13.66
N ASP A 184 7.74 3.44 14.32
CA ASP A 184 6.66 2.45 14.36
C ASP A 184 5.59 2.76 13.33
N GLU A 185 4.98 1.72 12.79
CA GLU A 185 3.90 1.77 11.80
C GLU A 185 4.26 2.67 10.57
N LEU A 186 5.41 2.36 9.94
CA LEU A 186 5.89 3.10 8.75
C LEU A 186 4.83 3.16 7.63
N HIS A 187 3.99 2.13 7.48
CA HIS A 187 2.91 2.08 6.50
C HIS A 187 1.85 3.19 6.66
N ALA A 188 1.73 3.75 7.86
CA ALA A 188 0.77 4.81 8.16
C ALA A 188 1.31 6.22 7.87
N GLN A 189 2.59 6.37 7.44
CA GLN A 189 3.16 7.68 7.14
C GLN A 189 2.46 8.32 5.93
N PRO A 190 1.95 9.56 6.07
CA PRO A 190 1.21 10.21 4.99
C PRO A 190 2.11 10.63 3.82
N ASN A 191 3.41 10.79 4.06
CA ASN A 191 4.43 11.14 3.06
C ASN A 191 5.84 10.83 3.59
N ARG A 192 6.84 11.01 2.74
CA ARG A 192 8.25 10.69 3.05
C ARG A 192 8.96 11.72 3.95
N ASN A 193 8.41 12.92 4.13
CA ASN A 193 9.14 14.07 4.68
C ASN A 193 9.72 13.80 6.07
N LEU A 194 8.94 13.24 7.00
CA LEU A 194 9.41 12.94 8.35
C LEU A 194 10.52 11.89 8.33
N VAL A 195 10.34 10.83 7.55
CA VAL A 195 11.33 9.74 7.42
C VAL A 195 12.63 10.28 6.86
N ASP A 196 12.57 11.06 5.77
CA ASP A 196 13.74 11.66 5.12
C ASP A 196 14.53 12.56 6.07
N VAL A 197 13.86 13.45 6.80
CA VAL A 197 14.53 14.34 7.78
C VAL A 197 15.19 13.57 8.92
N LEU A 198 14.60 12.46 9.35
CA LEU A 198 15.12 11.66 10.48
C LEU A 198 16.20 10.65 10.07
N THR A 199 16.28 10.27 8.79
CA THR A 199 17.20 9.23 8.31
C THR A 199 18.30 9.76 7.39
N LYS A 200 18.09 10.91 6.73
CA LYS A 200 19.06 11.50 5.79
C LYS A 200 19.84 12.62 6.48
N GLY A 201 21.07 12.32 6.87
CA GLY A 201 22.00 13.27 7.47
C GLY A 201 21.88 13.50 8.97
N SER A 202 20.77 13.17 9.62
CA SER A 202 20.54 13.45 11.04
C SER A 202 21.46 12.66 12.00
N GLY A 203 22.02 11.53 11.54
CA GLY A 203 22.95 10.69 12.30
C GLY A 203 24.40 10.76 11.83
N ASP A 204 24.75 11.65 10.91
CA ASP A 204 26.09 11.66 10.30
C ASP A 204 27.21 12.05 11.26
N ALA A 205 26.88 12.79 12.31
CA ALA A 205 27.84 13.12 13.38
C ALA A 205 27.99 12.01 14.45
N ARG A 206 27.24 10.90 14.34
CA ARG A 206 27.29 9.77 15.26
C ARG A 206 28.12 8.62 14.68
N THR A 207 28.84 7.94 15.54
CA THR A 207 29.73 6.84 15.13
C THR A 207 28.95 5.64 14.59
N GLN A 208 27.83 5.29 15.26
CA GLN A 208 27.03 4.11 14.91
C GLN A 208 25.52 4.34 15.08
N PRO A 209 24.91 5.28 14.33
CA PRO A 209 23.49 5.53 14.44
C PRO A 209 22.68 4.29 14.03
N LEU A 210 21.51 4.06 14.64
CA LEU A 210 20.60 2.99 14.27
C LEU A 210 19.19 3.54 13.99
N TYR A 211 18.69 3.26 12.80
CA TYR A 211 17.30 3.49 12.40
C TYR A 211 16.55 2.15 12.43
N PHE A 212 15.75 1.94 13.46
CA PHE A 212 14.95 0.73 13.64
C PHE A 212 13.52 1.02 13.17
N LEU A 213 13.20 0.58 11.95
CA LEU A 213 11.92 0.79 11.29
C LEU A 213 11.10 -0.49 11.44
N ILE A 214 9.94 -0.41 12.10
CA ILE A 214 9.09 -1.57 12.32
C ILE A 214 7.67 -1.28 11.84
N THR A 215 7.11 -2.18 11.05
CA THR A 215 5.84 -1.94 10.38
C THR A 215 5.05 -3.22 10.11
N THR A 216 3.89 -3.06 9.56
CA THR A 216 3.08 -4.07 8.89
C THR A 216 2.96 -3.66 7.43
N ALA A 217 2.63 -4.58 6.52
CA ALA A 217 2.30 -4.26 5.14
C ALA A 217 1.24 -3.15 5.05
N GLY A 218 1.39 -2.31 4.05
CA GLY A 218 0.45 -1.24 3.74
C GLY A 218 -0.52 -1.61 2.62
N THR A 219 -1.26 -0.61 2.18
CA THR A 219 -2.19 -0.71 1.03
C THR A 219 -1.78 0.21 -0.12
N ASP A 220 -0.91 1.19 0.15
CA ASP A 220 -0.42 2.15 -0.83
C ASP A 220 1.00 1.78 -1.29
N ARG A 221 1.10 1.30 -2.52
CA ARG A 221 2.37 0.92 -3.17
C ARG A 221 3.25 2.11 -3.58
N ASN A 222 2.75 3.35 -3.44
CA ASN A 222 3.54 4.56 -3.68
C ASN A 222 4.06 5.19 -2.39
N SER A 223 3.77 4.57 -1.26
CA SER A 223 4.21 5.06 0.05
C SER A 223 5.72 4.86 0.25
N ILE A 224 6.30 5.67 1.13
CA ILE A 224 7.67 5.46 1.60
C ILE A 224 7.85 4.08 2.22
N CYS A 225 6.82 3.49 2.83
CA CYS A 225 6.86 2.16 3.37
C CYS A 225 7.08 1.11 2.27
N TYR A 226 6.40 1.25 1.13
CA TYR A 226 6.58 0.34 0.00
C TYR A 226 7.96 0.48 -0.66
N GLU A 227 8.56 1.68 -0.68
CA GLU A 227 9.96 1.85 -1.11
C GLU A 227 10.92 1.04 -0.23
N TYR A 228 10.73 1.06 1.10
CA TYR A 228 11.51 0.24 2.03
C TYR A 228 11.23 -1.25 1.90
N HIS A 229 9.97 -1.64 1.69
CA HIS A 229 9.57 -3.01 1.39
C HIS A 229 10.27 -3.53 0.13
N SER A 230 10.16 -2.80 -0.98
CA SER A 230 10.78 -3.17 -2.26
C SER A 230 12.29 -3.28 -2.13
N LYS A 231 12.94 -2.30 -1.45
CA LYS A 231 14.37 -2.37 -1.15
C LYS A 231 14.72 -3.61 -0.32
N ALA A 232 13.96 -3.91 0.72
CA ALA A 232 14.16 -5.08 1.55
C ALA A 232 14.01 -6.38 0.75
N LYS A 233 12.98 -6.47 -0.08
CA LYS A 233 12.72 -7.62 -0.96
C LYS A 233 13.84 -7.83 -1.97
N ASP A 234 14.29 -6.76 -2.63
CA ASP A 234 15.43 -6.82 -3.57
C ASP A 234 16.72 -7.33 -2.90
N ILE A 235 16.99 -6.91 -1.65
CA ILE A 235 18.15 -7.41 -0.89
C ILE A 235 17.95 -8.87 -0.49
N LEU A 236 16.76 -9.26 -0.04
CA LEU A 236 16.43 -10.65 0.30
C LEU A 236 16.52 -11.59 -0.91
N GLU A 237 16.18 -11.11 -2.09
CA GLU A 237 16.28 -11.86 -3.37
C GLU A 237 17.67 -11.79 -4.02
N GLY A 238 18.62 -11.01 -3.46
CA GLY A 238 19.96 -10.85 -3.99
C GLY A 238 20.08 -9.94 -5.22
N LYS A 239 19.02 -9.20 -5.55
CA LYS A 239 18.98 -8.23 -6.67
C LYS A 239 19.67 -6.92 -6.32
N ARG A 240 19.80 -6.62 -5.04
CA ARG A 240 20.42 -5.39 -4.52
C ARG A 240 21.36 -5.69 -3.37
N ILE A 241 22.46 -4.96 -3.30
CA ILE A 241 23.42 -5.03 -2.19
C ILE A 241 23.40 -3.69 -1.44
N ASP A 242 23.08 -3.74 -0.14
CA ASP A 242 23.24 -2.62 0.79
C ASP A 242 23.72 -3.16 2.14
N PRO A 243 25.02 -3.12 2.40
CA PRO A 243 25.61 -3.70 3.61
C PRO A 243 25.15 -3.04 4.91
N SER A 244 24.65 -1.82 4.85
CA SER A 244 24.19 -1.06 6.02
C SER A 244 22.71 -1.31 6.35
N PHE A 245 22.01 -2.08 5.51
CA PHE A 245 20.57 -2.33 5.63
C PHE A 245 20.31 -3.78 6.04
N TYR A 246 19.58 -3.98 7.12
CA TYR A 246 19.17 -5.29 7.62
C TYR A 246 17.68 -5.53 7.31
N PRO A 247 17.34 -6.36 6.31
CA PRO A 247 15.97 -6.62 5.90
C PRO A 247 15.37 -7.79 6.64
N VAL A 248 14.15 -7.62 7.17
CA VAL A 248 13.32 -8.71 7.71
C VAL A 248 11.89 -8.52 7.24
N ILE A 249 11.35 -9.50 6.52
CA ILE A 249 9.95 -9.55 6.09
C ILE A 249 9.37 -10.89 6.52
N TYR A 250 8.32 -10.85 7.32
CA TYR A 250 7.49 -11.99 7.69
C TYR A 250 6.09 -11.77 7.12
N GLY A 251 5.76 -12.47 6.05
CA GLY A 251 4.48 -12.31 5.37
C GLY A 251 4.25 -13.38 4.33
N LEU A 252 3.13 -13.29 3.63
CA LEU A 252 2.84 -14.06 2.45
C LEU A 252 3.33 -13.34 1.21
N ASP A 253 3.94 -14.10 0.30
CA ASP A 253 4.26 -13.61 -1.04
C ASP A 253 3.02 -13.50 -1.93
N ASP A 254 3.14 -12.75 -3.03
CA ASP A 254 2.08 -12.65 -4.03
C ASP A 254 1.77 -14.05 -4.61
N GLY A 255 0.49 -14.41 -4.64
CA GLY A 255 0.02 -15.70 -5.16
C GLY A 255 0.02 -16.87 -4.16
N GLU A 256 0.55 -16.70 -2.95
CA GLU A 256 0.41 -17.74 -1.91
C GLU A 256 -1.04 -17.82 -1.40
N ASP A 257 -1.49 -19.07 -1.15
CA ASP A 257 -2.84 -19.31 -0.64
C ASP A 257 -2.99 -18.81 0.81
N TRP A 258 -3.75 -17.76 0.98
CA TRP A 258 -4.05 -17.16 2.28
C TRP A 258 -4.98 -18.03 3.16
N ASN A 259 -5.56 -19.11 2.61
CA ASN A 259 -6.38 -20.07 3.34
C ASN A 259 -5.56 -21.19 3.98
N ASP A 260 -4.29 -21.36 3.61
CA ASP A 260 -3.43 -22.40 4.19
C ASP A 260 -2.91 -22.00 5.58
N GLU A 261 -3.29 -22.75 6.62
CA GLU A 261 -2.79 -22.52 7.98
C GLU A 261 -1.25 -22.58 8.09
N LYS A 262 -0.56 -23.33 7.23
CA LYS A 262 0.91 -23.37 7.21
C LYS A 262 1.49 -22.02 6.81
N ALA A 263 0.84 -21.33 5.86
CA ALA A 263 1.21 -19.99 5.46
C ALA A 263 1.01 -18.98 6.61
N TRP A 264 0.01 -19.18 7.48
CA TRP A 264 -0.17 -18.36 8.68
C TRP A 264 0.99 -18.47 9.68
N TYR A 265 1.57 -19.67 9.85
CA TYR A 265 2.76 -19.87 10.67
C TYR A 265 4.01 -19.26 10.03
N LYS A 266 4.13 -19.30 8.68
CA LYS A 266 5.20 -18.61 7.94
C LYS A 266 5.16 -17.09 8.22
N ALA A 267 3.98 -16.48 8.10
CA ALA A 267 3.79 -15.04 8.30
C ALA A 267 3.92 -14.62 9.78
N ASN A 268 3.55 -15.49 10.72
CA ASN A 268 3.45 -15.12 12.14
C ASN A 268 4.41 -15.94 13.00
N PRO A 269 5.69 -15.56 13.13
CA PRO A 269 6.67 -16.32 13.91
C PRO A 269 6.39 -16.34 15.41
N SER A 270 5.41 -15.56 15.89
CA SER A 270 4.91 -15.58 17.28
C SER A 270 3.63 -16.39 17.45
N LEU A 271 3.14 -17.07 16.41
CA LEU A 271 1.92 -17.88 16.47
C LEU A 271 2.10 -19.09 17.40
N GLY A 272 1.11 -19.32 18.24
CA GLY A 272 1.18 -20.31 19.30
C GLY A 272 1.76 -19.79 20.62
N TYR A 273 2.38 -18.60 20.64
CA TYR A 273 2.95 -17.98 21.85
C TYR A 273 2.23 -16.69 22.23
N THR A 274 2.41 -15.63 21.46
CA THR A 274 1.71 -14.36 21.71
C THR A 274 0.36 -14.32 21.02
N ILE A 275 0.24 -14.98 19.87
CA ILE A 275 -0.96 -15.09 19.05
C ILE A 275 -1.55 -16.50 19.22
N GLN A 276 -2.82 -16.58 19.60
CA GLN A 276 -3.54 -17.86 19.67
C GLN A 276 -4.11 -18.20 18.29
N ILE A 277 -3.89 -19.44 17.83
CA ILE A 277 -4.32 -19.89 16.50
C ILE A 277 -5.84 -19.75 16.29
N ASP A 278 -6.64 -20.02 17.33
CA ASP A 278 -8.09 -19.92 17.24
C ASP A 278 -8.57 -18.50 16.90
N ARG A 279 -7.84 -17.47 17.37
CA ARG A 279 -8.14 -16.07 17.01
C ARG A 279 -7.84 -15.76 15.53
N VAL A 280 -6.88 -16.44 14.95
CA VAL A 280 -6.58 -16.31 13.52
C VAL A 280 -7.64 -17.04 12.70
N ARG A 281 -8.06 -18.24 13.15
CA ARG A 281 -9.16 -18.99 12.53
C ARG A 281 -10.49 -18.24 12.58
N ASP A 282 -10.80 -17.58 13.70
CA ASP A 282 -12.00 -16.75 13.82
C ASP A 282 -11.99 -15.61 12.79
N ALA A 283 -10.88 -14.85 12.72
CA ALA A 283 -10.72 -13.77 11.75
C ALA A 283 -10.74 -14.26 10.29
N HIS A 284 -10.18 -15.44 10.01
CA HIS A 284 -10.23 -16.04 8.69
C HIS A 284 -11.66 -16.40 8.27
N ARG A 285 -12.47 -17.00 9.17
CA ARG A 285 -13.88 -17.31 8.88
C ARG A 285 -14.70 -16.07 8.55
N GLU A 286 -14.43 -14.96 9.23
CA GLU A 286 -15.05 -13.67 8.94
C GLU A 286 -14.62 -13.15 7.56
N ALA A 287 -13.34 -13.25 7.23
CA ALA A 287 -12.79 -12.85 5.94
C ALA A 287 -13.36 -13.65 4.75
N LEU A 288 -13.67 -14.95 4.93
CA LEU A 288 -14.29 -15.78 3.89
C LEU A 288 -15.70 -15.33 3.48
N THR A 289 -16.42 -14.65 4.39
CA THR A 289 -17.80 -14.22 4.16
C THR A 289 -17.93 -12.76 3.76
N ASN A 290 -16.86 -11.97 3.93
CA ASN A 290 -16.87 -10.53 3.68
C ASN A 290 -15.59 -10.10 2.94
N PRO A 291 -15.67 -9.72 1.64
CA PRO A 291 -14.50 -9.29 0.87
C PRO A 291 -13.71 -8.10 1.47
N ALA A 292 -14.37 -7.22 2.21
CA ALA A 292 -13.68 -6.13 2.90
C ALA A 292 -12.79 -6.67 4.04
N GLU A 293 -13.25 -7.67 4.76
CA GLU A 293 -12.50 -8.34 5.83
C GLU A 293 -11.39 -9.24 5.29
N GLU A 294 -11.50 -9.77 4.05
CA GLU A 294 -10.41 -10.51 3.39
C GLU A 294 -9.16 -9.63 3.30
N ASN A 295 -9.27 -8.42 2.74
CA ASN A 295 -8.13 -7.53 2.62
C ASN A 295 -7.54 -7.14 3.99
N VAL A 296 -8.40 -6.90 4.98
CA VAL A 296 -7.97 -6.63 6.36
C VAL A 296 -7.24 -7.82 6.96
N PHE A 297 -7.73 -9.04 6.76
CA PHE A 297 -7.09 -10.27 7.23
C PHE A 297 -5.73 -10.47 6.56
N ARG A 298 -5.68 -10.39 5.24
CA ARG A 298 -4.45 -10.56 4.45
C ARG A 298 -3.39 -9.52 4.83
N GLN A 299 -3.76 -8.26 4.93
CA GLN A 299 -2.85 -7.19 5.34
C GLN A 299 -2.39 -7.34 6.80
N LEU A 300 -3.32 -7.41 7.73
CA LEU A 300 -2.99 -7.27 9.15
C LEU A 300 -2.56 -8.57 9.84
N ARG A 301 -3.01 -9.74 9.31
CA ARG A 301 -2.70 -11.06 9.87
C ARG A 301 -1.64 -11.82 9.09
N LEU A 302 -1.50 -11.52 7.78
CA LEU A 302 -0.57 -12.24 6.91
C LEU A 302 0.49 -11.33 6.30
N ASP A 303 0.48 -10.03 6.62
CA ASP A 303 1.45 -9.03 6.15
C ASP A 303 1.59 -8.99 4.62
N GLN A 304 0.48 -9.18 3.95
CA GLN A 304 0.43 -9.15 2.50
C GLN A 304 0.07 -7.74 2.02
N TRP A 305 0.82 -7.24 1.05
CA TRP A 305 0.50 -5.98 0.38
C TRP A 305 -0.72 -6.16 -0.50
N VAL A 306 -1.88 -5.85 0.05
CA VAL A 306 -3.15 -5.83 -0.66
C VAL A 306 -3.37 -4.45 -1.26
N GLY A 307 -4.02 -4.36 -2.42
CA GLY A 307 -4.48 -3.08 -2.95
C GLY A 307 -5.40 -2.36 -1.96
N SER A 308 -5.71 -1.09 -2.22
CA SER A 308 -6.55 -0.24 -1.35
C SER A 308 -7.69 -1.03 -0.73
N ALA A 309 -7.95 -0.81 0.53
CA ALA A 309 -8.81 -1.63 1.40
C ALA A 309 -10.23 -1.90 0.89
N VAL A 310 -10.67 -1.26 -0.18
CA VAL A 310 -11.92 -1.57 -0.89
C VAL A 310 -11.76 -1.20 -2.36
N ALA A 311 -11.04 -2.00 -3.14
CA ALA A 311 -11.26 -1.92 -4.59
C ALA A 311 -12.75 -2.19 -4.83
N TRP A 312 -13.42 -1.22 -5.46
CA TRP A 312 -14.84 -1.37 -5.77
C TRP A 312 -15.15 -2.60 -6.63
N ILE A 313 -14.21 -2.98 -7.52
CA ILE A 313 -14.30 -4.17 -8.36
C ILE A 313 -13.28 -5.20 -7.87
N PRO A 314 -13.71 -6.32 -7.21
CA PRO A 314 -12.82 -7.41 -6.86
C PRO A 314 -12.19 -8.05 -8.10
N GLU A 315 -10.93 -8.44 -8.02
CA GLU A 315 -10.15 -8.97 -9.15
C GLU A 315 -10.84 -10.19 -9.81
N HIS A 316 -11.33 -11.13 -9.02
CA HIS A 316 -12.03 -12.32 -9.52
C HIS A 316 -13.36 -12.02 -10.22
N VAL A 317 -13.95 -10.85 -9.95
CA VAL A 317 -15.17 -10.37 -10.64
C VAL A 317 -14.78 -9.74 -11.98
N TYR A 318 -13.72 -8.93 -11.98
CA TYR A 318 -13.18 -8.35 -13.20
C TYR A 318 -12.74 -9.43 -14.18
N ASP A 319 -12.01 -10.45 -13.75
CA ASP A 319 -11.43 -11.51 -14.58
C ASP A 319 -12.46 -12.34 -15.38
N LYS A 320 -13.74 -12.31 -15.00
CA LYS A 320 -14.80 -12.97 -15.78
C LYS A 320 -14.95 -12.41 -17.20
N GLY A 321 -14.51 -11.16 -17.41
CA GLY A 321 -14.55 -10.47 -18.71
C GLY A 321 -13.25 -10.57 -19.52
N ASP A 322 -12.25 -11.32 -19.05
CA ASP A 322 -10.97 -11.53 -19.73
C ASP A 322 -11.12 -12.55 -20.88
N ILE A 323 -11.83 -12.12 -21.93
CA ILE A 323 -12.09 -12.88 -23.14
C ILE A 323 -11.54 -12.09 -24.32
N PRO A 324 -10.72 -12.69 -25.21
CA PRO A 324 -10.16 -12.00 -26.38
C PRO A 324 -11.23 -11.32 -27.24
N ILE A 325 -10.98 -10.08 -27.62
CA ILE A 325 -11.88 -9.28 -28.45
C ILE A 325 -11.45 -9.36 -29.92
N ASN A 326 -12.38 -9.68 -30.82
CA ASN A 326 -12.19 -9.53 -32.26
C ASN A 326 -12.64 -8.13 -32.70
N ILE A 327 -11.69 -7.19 -32.80
CA ILE A 327 -11.95 -5.81 -33.19
C ILE A 327 -12.56 -5.70 -34.60
N GLU A 328 -12.16 -6.55 -35.54
CA GLU A 328 -12.70 -6.55 -36.89
C GLU A 328 -14.21 -6.83 -36.93
N ALA A 329 -14.69 -7.69 -36.03
CA ALA A 329 -16.11 -8.01 -35.89
C ALA A 329 -16.95 -6.87 -35.34
N LEU A 330 -16.31 -5.83 -34.78
CA LEU A 330 -16.99 -4.65 -34.24
C LEU A 330 -17.14 -3.53 -35.25
N LYS A 331 -16.48 -3.59 -36.40
CA LYS A 331 -16.57 -2.54 -37.44
C LYS A 331 -18.01 -2.29 -37.89
N GLY A 332 -18.37 -1.00 -37.96
CA GLY A 332 -19.72 -0.54 -38.29
C GLY A 332 -20.77 -0.75 -37.21
N ARG A 333 -20.41 -1.29 -36.04
CA ARG A 333 -21.34 -1.43 -34.90
C ARG A 333 -21.53 -0.09 -34.19
N ASP A 334 -22.74 0.08 -33.66
CA ASP A 334 -23.05 1.14 -32.71
C ASP A 334 -22.23 1.00 -31.42
N CYS A 335 -21.63 2.09 -30.96
CA CYS A 335 -20.97 2.16 -29.68
C CYS A 335 -21.23 3.50 -28.99
N TYR A 336 -21.19 3.46 -27.67
CA TYR A 336 -21.32 4.60 -26.79
C TYR A 336 -19.99 4.77 -26.06
N CYS A 337 -19.50 5.99 -25.99
CA CYS A 337 -18.16 6.24 -25.53
C CYS A 337 -18.15 7.11 -24.27
N GLY A 338 -17.12 6.97 -23.47
CA GLY A 338 -16.80 7.91 -22.41
C GLY A 338 -15.41 8.47 -22.61
N LEU A 339 -15.24 9.77 -22.37
CA LEU A 339 -13.98 10.50 -22.49
C LEU A 339 -13.68 11.19 -21.15
N ASP A 340 -12.64 10.73 -20.45
CA ASP A 340 -12.09 11.40 -19.26
C ASP A 340 -10.76 12.06 -19.62
N LEU A 341 -10.75 13.40 -19.57
CA LEU A 341 -9.64 14.24 -19.99
C LEU A 341 -8.77 14.64 -18.81
N SER A 342 -7.46 14.53 -18.97
CA SER A 342 -6.49 14.99 -17.99
C SER A 342 -5.88 16.33 -18.41
N SER A 343 -5.69 17.25 -17.44
CA SER A 343 -5.02 18.53 -17.71
C SER A 343 -3.49 18.45 -17.67
N THR A 344 -2.90 17.77 -16.70
CA THR A 344 -1.43 17.75 -16.51
C THR A 344 -0.85 16.47 -15.91
N SER A 345 -1.57 15.81 -15.01
CA SER A 345 -0.99 14.71 -14.20
C SER A 345 -1.72 13.38 -14.29
N ASP A 346 -2.86 13.31 -14.95
CA ASP A 346 -3.66 12.10 -15.06
C ASP A 346 -3.51 11.47 -16.46
N ILE A 347 -4.14 10.33 -16.67
CA ILE A 347 -4.21 9.65 -17.97
C ILE A 347 -5.46 10.15 -18.68
N THR A 348 -5.32 10.54 -19.95
CA THR A 348 -6.51 10.76 -20.78
C THR A 348 -7.02 9.40 -21.23
N ALA A 349 -8.31 9.12 -21.02
CA ALA A 349 -8.94 7.85 -21.34
C ALA A 349 -10.18 8.03 -22.21
N PHE A 350 -10.26 7.24 -23.28
CA PHE A 350 -11.45 7.09 -24.13
C PHE A 350 -11.86 5.63 -24.15
N VAL A 351 -13.05 5.32 -23.71
CA VAL A 351 -13.52 3.95 -23.62
C VAL A 351 -14.77 3.77 -24.46
N MET A 352 -14.70 2.85 -25.41
CA MET A 352 -15.81 2.49 -26.29
C MET A 352 -16.57 1.31 -25.70
N VAL A 353 -17.89 1.44 -25.59
CA VAL A 353 -18.81 0.43 -25.07
C VAL A 353 -19.77 0.02 -26.18
N PHE A 354 -19.68 -1.23 -26.60
CA PHE A 354 -20.56 -1.84 -27.61
C PHE A 354 -21.65 -2.63 -26.91
N PRO A 355 -22.93 -2.21 -27.00
CA PRO A 355 -24.03 -2.95 -26.38
C PRO A 355 -24.28 -4.28 -27.11
N PRO A 356 -24.89 -5.27 -26.43
CA PRO A 356 -25.30 -6.53 -27.05
C PRO A 356 -26.42 -6.28 -28.08
N ARG A 357 -26.43 -7.03 -29.18
CA ARG A 357 -27.48 -6.99 -30.21
C ARG A 357 -28.57 -8.06 -29.98
N SER A 358 -28.33 -8.95 -29.01
CA SER A 358 -29.25 -9.99 -28.61
C SER A 358 -29.00 -10.37 -27.15
N GLU A 359 -29.92 -11.04 -26.49
CA GLU A 359 -29.77 -11.54 -25.12
C GLU A 359 -28.58 -12.49 -24.92
N ALA A 360 -28.14 -13.16 -25.99
CA ALA A 360 -27.00 -14.08 -25.98
C ALA A 360 -25.64 -13.37 -26.08
N GLU A 361 -25.61 -12.12 -26.52
CA GLU A 361 -24.37 -11.31 -26.63
C GLU A 361 -24.03 -10.65 -25.29
N LYS A 362 -22.80 -10.20 -25.16
CA LYS A 362 -22.28 -9.45 -24.01
C LYS A 362 -21.88 -8.04 -24.45
N TYR A 363 -21.84 -7.11 -23.49
CA TYR A 363 -21.17 -5.83 -23.70
C TYR A 363 -19.70 -6.05 -24.01
N ILE A 364 -19.17 -5.31 -25.00
CA ILE A 364 -17.75 -5.36 -25.34
C ILE A 364 -17.16 -3.97 -25.09
N VAL A 365 -15.97 -3.94 -24.45
CA VAL A 365 -15.33 -2.71 -24.00
C VAL A 365 -13.93 -2.61 -24.57
N VAL A 366 -13.66 -1.51 -25.28
CA VAL A 366 -12.37 -1.25 -25.93
C VAL A 366 -11.82 0.09 -25.42
N PRO A 367 -10.76 0.08 -24.60
CA PRO A 367 -10.17 1.30 -24.06
C PRO A 367 -9.04 1.82 -24.94
N HIS A 368 -8.88 3.15 -24.95
CA HIS A 368 -7.74 3.89 -25.51
C HIS A 368 -7.21 4.86 -24.46
N PHE A 369 -5.88 4.96 -24.34
CA PHE A 369 -5.23 5.79 -23.32
C PHE A 369 -4.13 6.65 -23.92
N TRP A 370 -3.95 7.86 -23.40
CA TRP A 370 -2.90 8.80 -23.84
C TRP A 370 -2.06 9.28 -22.65
N LEU A 371 -0.74 9.38 -22.90
CA LEU A 371 0.26 9.93 -21.98
C LEU A 371 1.24 10.84 -22.72
N PRO A 372 1.75 11.91 -22.09
CA PRO A 372 2.81 12.73 -22.66
C PRO A 372 4.19 12.06 -22.51
N ARG A 373 5.03 12.14 -23.54
CA ARG A 373 6.37 11.53 -23.63
C ARG A 373 7.30 11.97 -22.51
N ASP A 374 7.42 13.26 -22.29
CA ASP A 374 8.41 13.84 -21.37
C ASP A 374 8.18 13.41 -19.91
N THR A 375 6.96 13.00 -19.56
CA THR A 375 6.62 12.59 -18.20
C THR A 375 6.64 11.08 -18.00
N LEU A 376 6.76 10.27 -19.05
CA LEU A 376 6.63 8.82 -18.98
C LEU A 376 7.68 8.19 -18.06
N ASP A 377 8.98 8.48 -18.30
CA ASP A 377 10.09 7.95 -17.49
C ASP A 377 10.03 8.40 -16.02
N LEU A 378 9.59 9.64 -15.79
CA LEU A 378 9.40 10.17 -14.44
C LEU A 378 8.26 9.44 -13.72
N ARG A 379 7.18 9.15 -14.45
CA ARG A 379 6.02 8.41 -13.91
C ARG A 379 6.37 6.97 -13.59
N VAL A 380 7.08 6.25 -14.47
CA VAL A 380 7.56 4.88 -14.20
C VAL A 380 8.32 4.83 -12.87
N ARG A 381 9.22 5.79 -12.63
CA ARG A 381 10.02 5.87 -11.41
C ARG A 381 9.23 6.31 -10.18
N ARG A 382 8.27 7.21 -10.35
CA ARG A 382 7.47 7.78 -9.26
C ARG A 382 6.34 6.86 -8.84
N ASP A 383 5.60 6.34 -9.83
CA ASP A 383 4.35 5.60 -9.61
C ASP A 383 4.62 4.08 -9.49
N HIS A 384 5.85 3.63 -9.83
CA HIS A 384 6.23 2.21 -9.89
C HIS A 384 5.30 1.35 -10.77
N VAL A 385 4.72 1.98 -11.79
CA VAL A 385 3.78 1.39 -12.75
C VAL A 385 4.52 1.21 -14.08
N PRO A 386 4.40 0.06 -14.77
CA PRO A 386 5.17 -0.26 -15.98
C PRO A 386 4.60 0.42 -17.23
N TYR A 387 4.48 1.75 -17.22
CA TYR A 387 3.94 2.52 -18.36
C TYR A 387 4.75 2.32 -19.64
N ASP A 388 6.06 2.18 -19.53
CA ASP A 388 6.99 1.88 -20.62
C ASP A 388 6.74 0.50 -21.24
N VAL A 389 6.44 -0.51 -20.43
CA VAL A 389 6.05 -1.85 -20.92
C VAL A 389 4.73 -1.77 -21.65
N TRP A 390 3.74 -1.08 -21.09
CA TRP A 390 2.43 -0.91 -21.71
C TRP A 390 2.49 -0.07 -23.00
N GLU A 391 3.38 0.92 -23.08
CA GLU A 391 3.67 1.62 -24.34
C GLU A 391 4.20 0.66 -25.39
N ASN A 392 5.22 -0.14 -25.06
CA ASN A 392 5.80 -1.12 -25.97
C ASN A 392 4.78 -2.19 -26.44
N MET A 393 3.77 -2.48 -25.63
CA MET A 393 2.63 -3.34 -25.99
C MET A 393 1.58 -2.63 -26.87
N GLY A 394 1.73 -1.33 -27.14
CA GLY A 394 0.77 -0.53 -27.91
C GLY A 394 -0.52 -0.20 -27.16
N LEU A 395 -0.50 -0.25 -25.81
CA LEU A 395 -1.67 0.03 -24.96
C LEU A 395 -1.82 1.52 -24.64
N PHE A 396 -0.79 2.32 -24.89
CA PHE A 396 -0.80 3.78 -24.77
C PHE A 396 -0.49 4.45 -26.09
N HIS A 397 -1.22 5.50 -26.41
CA HIS A 397 -0.85 6.51 -27.41
C HIS A 397 0.00 7.57 -26.71
N VAL A 398 1.29 7.62 -27.03
CA VAL A 398 2.20 8.59 -26.42
C VAL A 398 2.27 9.84 -27.29
N THR A 399 1.97 11.01 -26.70
CA THR A 399 2.02 12.32 -27.37
C THR A 399 3.33 13.03 -27.05
N GLU A 400 3.84 13.85 -27.98
CA GLU A 400 5.05 14.65 -27.75
C GLU A 400 4.82 15.74 -26.69
N GLY A 401 5.89 16.06 -25.94
CA GLY A 401 5.88 17.10 -24.91
C GLY A 401 5.47 16.62 -23.52
N ASN A 402 5.16 17.59 -22.65
CA ASN A 402 4.89 17.37 -21.21
C ASN A 402 3.40 17.35 -20.84
N VAL A 403 2.51 17.58 -21.81
CA VAL A 403 1.05 17.52 -21.68
C VAL A 403 0.47 16.69 -22.81
N VAL A 404 -0.71 16.11 -22.61
CA VAL A 404 -1.40 15.35 -23.65
C VAL A 404 -1.81 16.29 -24.79
N ASP A 405 -1.43 15.96 -26.02
CA ASP A 405 -1.86 16.70 -27.21
C ASP A 405 -3.30 16.31 -27.56
N TYR A 406 -4.22 17.22 -27.34
CA TYR A 406 -5.64 17.00 -27.63
C TYR A 406 -5.94 16.94 -29.13
N ASN A 407 -5.11 17.51 -30.01
CA ASN A 407 -5.27 17.32 -31.46
C ASN A 407 -5.00 15.86 -31.85
N PHE A 408 -4.04 15.21 -31.18
CA PHE A 408 -3.80 13.79 -31.38
C PHE A 408 -4.97 12.94 -30.89
N VAL A 409 -5.55 13.27 -29.71
CA VAL A 409 -6.76 12.62 -29.20
C VAL A 409 -7.92 12.76 -30.18
N ARG A 410 -8.20 14.01 -30.66
CA ARG A 410 -9.21 14.31 -31.67
C ARG A 410 -9.01 13.50 -32.95
N LYS A 411 -7.79 13.46 -33.47
CA LYS A 411 -7.44 12.68 -34.65
C LYS A 411 -7.78 11.20 -34.47
N THR A 412 -7.37 10.60 -33.36
CA THR A 412 -7.64 9.19 -33.08
C THR A 412 -9.14 8.91 -32.97
N ILE A 413 -9.92 9.77 -32.28
CA ILE A 413 -11.37 9.62 -32.18
C ILE A 413 -12.03 9.70 -33.56
N ASN A 414 -11.60 10.63 -34.42
CA ASN A 414 -12.09 10.72 -35.82
C ASN A 414 -11.77 9.45 -36.61
N GLU A 415 -10.56 8.90 -36.49
CA GLU A 415 -10.17 7.65 -37.15
C GLU A 415 -11.03 6.48 -36.67
N LEU A 416 -11.33 6.39 -35.37
CA LEU A 416 -12.24 5.40 -34.78
C LEU A 416 -13.67 5.59 -35.31
N GLY A 417 -14.14 6.83 -35.45
CA GLY A 417 -15.45 7.17 -36.01
C GLY A 417 -15.63 6.76 -37.48
N THR A 418 -14.53 6.56 -38.22
CA THR A 418 -14.61 5.99 -39.58
C THR A 418 -14.79 4.47 -39.59
N GLN A 419 -14.42 3.81 -38.50
CA GLN A 419 -14.47 2.36 -38.39
C GLN A 419 -15.72 1.86 -37.61
N PHE A 420 -16.15 2.63 -36.63
CA PHE A 420 -17.27 2.30 -35.75
C PHE A 420 -18.31 3.41 -35.74
N HIS A 421 -19.57 3.07 -35.52
CA HIS A 421 -20.63 4.08 -35.43
C HIS A 421 -20.69 4.58 -33.96
N ILE A 422 -20.00 5.70 -33.68
CA ILE A 422 -20.01 6.35 -32.37
C ILE A 422 -21.31 7.17 -32.27
N VAL A 423 -22.24 6.68 -31.42
CA VAL A 423 -23.57 7.31 -31.27
C VAL A 423 -23.49 8.53 -30.36
N GLU A 424 -22.85 8.38 -29.19
CA GLU A 424 -22.64 9.45 -28.22
C GLU A 424 -21.33 9.30 -27.49
N ILE A 425 -20.76 10.44 -27.06
CA ILE A 425 -19.56 10.52 -26.22
C ILE A 425 -19.91 11.25 -24.92
N GLY A 426 -19.99 10.51 -23.82
CA GLY A 426 -20.09 11.08 -22.48
C GLY A 426 -18.78 11.70 -22.04
N VAL A 427 -18.79 12.94 -21.55
CA VAL A 427 -17.59 13.68 -21.15
C VAL A 427 -17.83 14.48 -19.88
N ASP A 428 -16.78 14.64 -19.04
CA ASP A 428 -16.87 15.51 -17.87
C ASP A 428 -17.10 16.98 -18.30
N ARG A 429 -18.19 17.56 -17.80
CA ARG A 429 -18.62 18.94 -18.14
C ARG A 429 -17.61 20.03 -17.82
N TRP A 430 -16.63 19.75 -16.94
CA TRP A 430 -15.68 20.75 -16.45
C TRP A 430 -14.32 20.74 -17.14
N ASN A 431 -14.05 19.75 -17.99
CA ASN A 431 -12.75 19.58 -18.63
C ASN A 431 -12.77 19.89 -20.13
N ALA A 432 -11.70 20.55 -20.61
CA ALA A 432 -11.30 20.72 -22.01
C ALA A 432 -12.42 21.17 -22.99
N THR A 433 -13.07 22.26 -22.71
CA THR A 433 -14.14 22.86 -23.53
C THR A 433 -13.79 22.94 -25.03
N GLN A 434 -12.52 23.22 -25.40
CA GLN A 434 -12.11 23.33 -26.80
C GLN A 434 -12.20 21.97 -27.52
N LEU A 435 -11.65 20.89 -26.96
CA LEU A 435 -11.71 19.57 -27.61
C LEU A 435 -13.16 19.08 -27.75
N ILE A 436 -14.02 19.36 -26.77
CA ILE A 436 -15.45 19.02 -26.84
C ILE A 436 -16.11 19.76 -28.01
N THR A 437 -15.86 21.07 -28.15
CA THR A 437 -16.39 21.89 -29.24
C THR A 437 -15.88 21.41 -30.60
N ASP A 438 -14.60 21.01 -30.66
CA ASP A 438 -14.00 20.53 -31.89
C ASP A 438 -14.58 19.18 -32.33
N LEU A 439 -14.79 18.24 -31.38
CA LEU A 439 -15.43 16.94 -31.67
C LEU A 439 -16.91 17.09 -32.05
N ASP A 440 -17.63 18.01 -31.41
CA ASP A 440 -19.01 18.35 -31.79
C ASP A 440 -19.05 18.91 -33.22
N GLY A 441 -18.10 19.80 -33.55
CA GLY A 441 -17.89 20.32 -34.91
C GLY A 441 -17.51 19.25 -35.95
N ASP A 442 -16.87 18.16 -35.53
CA ASP A 442 -16.54 16.99 -36.36
C ASP A 442 -17.76 16.06 -36.59
N GLY A 443 -18.89 16.34 -35.91
CA GLY A 443 -20.15 15.61 -36.07
C GLY A 443 -20.45 14.56 -34.99
N PHE A 444 -19.66 14.51 -33.90
CA PHE A 444 -19.95 13.63 -32.77
C PHE A 444 -20.95 14.26 -31.77
N THR A 445 -21.85 13.47 -31.25
CA THR A 445 -22.79 13.91 -30.20
C THR A 445 -22.10 13.90 -28.83
N MET A 446 -21.75 15.09 -28.33
CA MET A 446 -21.05 15.24 -27.05
C MET A 446 -22.08 15.42 -25.90
N VAL A 447 -22.04 14.54 -24.89
CA VAL A 447 -22.96 14.56 -23.76
C VAL A 447 -22.24 14.91 -22.47
N PRO A 448 -22.44 16.10 -21.88
CA PRO A 448 -21.81 16.46 -20.62
C PRO A 448 -22.40 15.68 -19.45
N ILE A 449 -21.53 15.02 -18.69
CA ILE A 449 -21.87 14.22 -17.50
C ILE A 449 -21.25 14.87 -16.26
N GLY A 450 -22.00 14.88 -15.15
CA GLY A 450 -21.50 15.37 -13.88
C GLY A 450 -20.79 14.25 -13.09
N MET A 451 -19.71 14.58 -12.37
CA MET A 451 -18.95 13.64 -11.54
C MET A 451 -19.59 13.46 -10.13
N GLY A 452 -20.84 13.84 -9.95
CA GLY A 452 -21.60 13.69 -8.71
C GLY A 452 -22.27 12.34 -8.56
N PHE A 453 -22.80 12.07 -7.37
CA PHE A 453 -23.53 10.83 -7.08
C PHE A 453 -24.72 10.61 -8.02
N LYS A 454 -25.45 11.68 -8.36
CA LYS A 454 -26.63 11.62 -9.21
C LYS A 454 -26.33 11.07 -10.61
N ASP A 455 -25.22 11.54 -11.21
CA ASP A 455 -24.90 11.23 -12.60
C ASP A 455 -24.08 9.94 -12.72
N MET A 456 -23.19 9.64 -11.73
CA MET A 456 -22.31 8.47 -11.79
C MET A 456 -22.92 7.19 -11.21
N SER A 457 -23.85 7.29 -10.25
CA SER A 457 -24.37 6.13 -9.54
C SER A 457 -25.09 5.10 -10.43
N PRO A 458 -25.95 5.50 -11.39
CA PRO A 458 -26.63 4.53 -12.25
C PRO A 458 -25.64 3.68 -13.06
N GLY A 459 -24.69 4.33 -13.76
CA GLY A 459 -23.67 3.65 -14.56
C GLY A 459 -22.74 2.76 -13.72
N MET A 460 -22.36 3.22 -12.52
CA MET A 460 -21.57 2.40 -11.60
C MET A 460 -22.31 1.14 -11.14
N LYS A 461 -23.53 1.28 -10.67
CA LYS A 461 -24.33 0.14 -10.18
C LYS A 461 -24.56 -0.90 -11.29
N GLU A 462 -24.87 -0.45 -12.50
CA GLU A 462 -25.06 -1.36 -13.63
C GLU A 462 -23.75 -2.01 -14.07
N LEU A 463 -22.63 -1.26 -14.12
CA LEU A 463 -21.34 -1.84 -14.42
C LEU A 463 -20.99 -2.98 -13.46
N TYR A 464 -21.16 -2.77 -12.18
CA TYR A 464 -20.87 -3.80 -11.17
C TYR A 464 -21.76 -5.03 -11.32
N LYS A 465 -23.05 -4.84 -11.56
CA LYS A 465 -24.01 -5.92 -11.84
C LYS A 465 -23.61 -6.72 -13.08
N LEU A 466 -23.29 -6.06 -14.20
CA LEU A 466 -22.89 -6.71 -15.44
C LEU A 466 -21.59 -7.50 -15.28
N LEU A 467 -20.64 -6.99 -14.49
CA LEU A 467 -19.40 -7.71 -14.15
C LEU A 467 -19.68 -8.94 -13.30
N LEU A 468 -20.54 -8.83 -12.27
CA LEU A 468 -20.95 -9.97 -11.44
C LEU A 468 -21.62 -11.07 -12.26
N GLU A 469 -22.49 -10.71 -13.20
CA GLU A 469 -23.19 -11.61 -14.11
C GLU A 469 -22.29 -12.17 -15.23
N GLY A 470 -21.05 -11.67 -15.37
CA GLY A 470 -20.13 -12.04 -16.45
C GLY A 470 -20.64 -11.64 -17.83
N LYS A 471 -21.42 -10.57 -17.92
CA LYS A 471 -22.01 -10.03 -19.16
C LYS A 471 -21.17 -8.97 -19.86
N VAL A 472 -19.89 -8.86 -19.50
CA VAL A 472 -18.93 -7.92 -20.11
C VAL A 472 -17.72 -8.68 -20.65
N ILE A 473 -17.19 -8.23 -21.78
CA ILE A 473 -15.92 -8.66 -22.38
C ILE A 473 -15.04 -7.42 -22.50
N HIS A 474 -13.88 -7.42 -21.84
CA HIS A 474 -12.90 -6.31 -21.86
C HIS A 474 -11.50 -6.73 -22.33
N GLY A 475 -11.34 -7.98 -22.76
CA GLY A 475 -10.11 -8.48 -23.38
C GLY A 475 -8.88 -8.51 -22.49
N GLY A 476 -9.04 -8.43 -21.15
CA GLY A 476 -7.92 -8.48 -20.22
C GLY A 476 -6.93 -7.31 -20.33
N ASN A 477 -7.35 -6.14 -20.89
CA ASN A 477 -6.46 -5.00 -21.04
C ASN A 477 -5.73 -4.66 -19.71
N PRO A 478 -4.38 -4.74 -19.65
CA PRO A 478 -3.64 -4.60 -18.39
C PRO A 478 -3.78 -3.22 -17.75
N VAL A 479 -3.91 -2.15 -18.57
CA VAL A 479 -4.07 -0.78 -18.06
C VAL A 479 -5.45 -0.63 -17.41
N LEU A 480 -6.50 -1.08 -18.09
CA LEU A 480 -7.87 -1.02 -17.56
C LEU A 480 -8.01 -1.92 -16.30
N ARG A 481 -7.35 -3.10 -16.29
CA ARG A 481 -7.28 -4.00 -15.13
C ARG A 481 -6.64 -3.32 -13.92
N TRP A 482 -5.50 -2.66 -14.13
CA TRP A 482 -4.82 -1.90 -13.09
C TRP A 482 -5.72 -0.78 -12.54
N MET A 483 -6.40 -0.03 -13.41
CA MET A 483 -7.34 1.00 -12.98
C MET A 483 -8.55 0.44 -12.22
N ALA A 484 -9.05 -0.74 -12.60
CA ALA A 484 -10.13 -1.43 -11.90
C ALA A 484 -9.73 -1.82 -10.46
N GLY A 485 -8.48 -2.24 -10.26
CA GLY A 485 -7.92 -2.52 -8.93
C GLY A 485 -7.72 -1.28 -8.06
N ASN A 486 -7.64 -0.09 -8.65
CA ASN A 486 -7.42 1.17 -7.93
C ASN A 486 -8.72 1.87 -7.52
N VAL A 487 -9.82 1.65 -8.24
CA VAL A 487 -11.05 2.42 -8.04
C VAL A 487 -11.73 2.13 -6.71
N VAL A 488 -11.98 3.20 -5.95
CA VAL A 488 -12.72 3.18 -4.68
C VAL A 488 -14.06 3.86 -4.87
N ALA A 489 -15.13 3.23 -4.39
CA ALA A 489 -16.46 3.84 -4.37
C ALA A 489 -16.67 4.72 -3.13
N GLU A 490 -17.20 5.92 -3.32
CA GLU A 490 -17.82 6.70 -2.27
C GLU A 490 -19.31 6.40 -2.24
N ILE A 491 -19.89 6.33 -1.05
CA ILE A 491 -21.32 6.06 -0.84
C ILE A 491 -21.91 7.24 -0.06
N ASP A 492 -23.04 7.76 -0.51
CA ASP A 492 -23.81 8.78 0.23
C ASP A 492 -24.85 8.15 1.17
N ALA A 493 -25.55 8.99 1.95
CA ALA A 493 -26.58 8.54 2.90
C ALA A 493 -27.82 7.90 2.22
N ALA A 494 -27.99 8.08 0.92
CA ALA A 494 -29.06 7.49 0.12
C ALA A 494 -28.59 6.26 -0.69
N GLU A 495 -27.39 5.71 -0.34
CA GLU A 495 -26.76 4.56 -1.00
C GLU A 495 -26.43 4.79 -2.49
N ASN A 496 -26.30 6.05 -2.92
CA ASN A 496 -25.73 6.33 -4.21
C ASN A 496 -24.22 6.20 -4.14
N ILE A 497 -23.62 5.73 -5.24
CA ILE A 497 -22.17 5.51 -5.33
C ILE A 497 -21.57 6.36 -6.43
N LYS A 498 -20.30 6.77 -6.25
CA LYS A 498 -19.50 7.41 -7.28
C LYS A 498 -18.03 6.99 -7.18
N PRO A 499 -17.24 7.03 -8.27
CA PRO A 499 -15.81 6.79 -8.19
C PRO A 499 -15.13 7.96 -7.46
N SER A 500 -14.16 7.66 -6.61
CA SER A 500 -13.43 8.67 -5.83
C SER A 500 -11.96 8.74 -6.23
N LYS A 501 -11.59 9.69 -7.09
CA LYS A 501 -10.16 9.95 -7.42
C LYS A 501 -9.34 10.28 -6.15
N LYS A 502 -9.95 10.87 -5.12
CA LYS A 502 -9.26 11.22 -3.86
C LYS A 502 -8.95 10.02 -2.96
N LYS A 503 -9.82 9.01 -2.94
CA LYS A 503 -9.67 7.81 -2.10
C LYS A 503 -9.01 6.66 -2.85
N SER A 504 -8.98 6.72 -4.18
CA SER A 504 -8.30 5.75 -5.03
C SER A 504 -6.79 5.87 -4.85
N THR A 505 -6.10 4.74 -4.84
CA THR A 505 -4.64 4.67 -4.61
C THR A 505 -3.87 5.23 -5.80
N GLU A 506 -4.38 5.01 -7.02
CA GLU A 506 -3.78 5.40 -8.27
C GLU A 506 -4.83 5.87 -9.28
N LYS A 507 -4.44 5.96 -10.56
CA LYS A 507 -5.30 6.45 -11.65
C LYS A 507 -6.48 5.51 -11.91
N ILE A 508 -7.65 6.12 -12.17
CA ILE A 508 -8.91 5.42 -12.41
C ILE A 508 -9.64 5.94 -13.66
N ASP A 509 -8.96 6.76 -14.46
CA ASP A 509 -9.56 7.53 -15.58
C ASP A 509 -10.26 6.63 -16.59
N GLY A 510 -9.70 5.44 -16.88
CA GLY A 510 -10.34 4.45 -17.77
C GLY A 510 -11.64 3.89 -17.20
N ILE A 511 -11.74 3.70 -15.87
CA ILE A 511 -12.99 3.23 -15.25
C ILE A 511 -14.03 4.34 -15.25
N VAL A 512 -13.64 5.60 -15.00
CA VAL A 512 -14.53 6.75 -15.09
C VAL A 512 -15.08 6.88 -16.51
N ALA A 513 -14.23 6.82 -17.53
CA ALA A 513 -14.64 6.82 -18.92
C ALA A 513 -15.56 5.64 -19.26
N TRP A 514 -15.26 4.44 -18.75
CA TRP A 514 -16.13 3.27 -18.97
C TRP A 514 -17.52 3.48 -18.36
N ILE A 515 -17.61 3.98 -17.13
CA ILE A 515 -18.91 4.27 -16.48
C ILE A 515 -19.72 5.27 -17.30
N MET A 516 -19.07 6.33 -17.83
CA MET A 516 -19.74 7.33 -18.68
C MET A 516 -20.28 6.73 -19.98
N GLY A 517 -19.45 5.92 -20.68
CA GLY A 517 -19.87 5.26 -21.91
C GLY A 517 -21.00 4.24 -21.68
N LEU A 518 -20.93 3.49 -20.60
CA LEU A 518 -21.97 2.53 -20.23
C LEU A 518 -23.29 3.23 -19.86
N ASP A 519 -23.24 4.34 -19.11
CA ASP A 519 -24.45 5.12 -18.80
C ASP A 519 -25.18 5.58 -20.07
N ARG A 520 -24.42 5.98 -21.09
CA ARG A 520 -25.03 6.35 -22.38
C ARG A 520 -25.67 5.17 -23.10
N ALA A 521 -24.99 4.02 -23.14
CA ALA A 521 -25.52 2.79 -23.75
C ALA A 521 -26.84 2.36 -23.10
N ILE A 522 -26.92 2.33 -21.77
CA ILE A 522 -28.11 1.91 -21.01
C ILE A 522 -29.30 2.84 -21.26
N ARG A 523 -29.07 4.15 -21.32
CA ARG A 523 -30.15 5.13 -21.53
C ARG A 523 -30.79 5.00 -22.91
N HIS A 524 -30.03 4.56 -23.90
CA HIS A 524 -30.56 4.29 -25.24
C HIS A 524 -31.33 2.96 -25.32
N GLU A 525 -30.91 1.92 -24.59
CA GLU A 525 -31.68 0.67 -24.49
C GLU A 525 -33.08 0.90 -23.89
N GLN A 526 -33.22 1.83 -22.95
CA GLN A 526 -34.50 2.19 -22.34
C GLN A 526 -35.42 3.05 -23.23
N GLN A 527 -34.88 3.61 -24.32
CA GLN A 527 -35.66 4.43 -25.28
C GLN A 527 -36.25 3.63 -26.43
N GLY A 528 -35.84 2.37 -26.62
CA GLY A 528 -36.56 1.44 -27.51
C GLY A 528 -37.99 1.25 -26.99
N SER A 529 -38.94 1.98 -27.57
CA SER A 529 -40.35 1.99 -27.13
C SER A 529 -40.99 0.64 -27.37
N VAL A 530 -41.77 0.15 -26.40
CA VAL A 530 -42.67 -1.00 -26.54
C VAL A 530 -43.67 -0.78 -27.73
N TYR A 531 -43.77 0.46 -28.25
CA TYR A 531 -44.59 0.83 -29.39
C TYR A 531 -43.88 0.65 -30.77
N ASP A 532 -42.56 0.33 -30.78
CA ASP A 532 -41.81 0.08 -32.04
C ASP A 532 -41.83 -1.39 -32.45
N ASP A 533 -42.52 -2.26 -31.67
CA ASP A 533 -42.76 -3.66 -32.01
C ASP A 533 -43.89 -3.77 -33.02
N PRO A 534 -43.63 -4.18 -34.29
CA PRO A 534 -44.65 -4.30 -35.35
C PRO A 534 -45.75 -5.29 -35.01
N ASP A 535 -45.57 -6.17 -34.04
CA ASP A 535 -46.52 -7.20 -33.64
C ASP A 535 -47.47 -6.76 -32.48
N HIS A 536 -47.32 -5.56 -31.93
CA HIS A 536 -48.25 -4.98 -30.96
C HIS A 536 -49.29 -4.13 -31.67
N GLY A 537 -50.26 -4.78 -32.30
CA GLY A 537 -51.47 -4.13 -32.83
C GLY A 537 -52.23 -3.41 -31.73
N LEU A 538 -52.56 -2.14 -31.96
CA LEU A 538 -53.48 -1.35 -31.16
C LEU A 538 -54.85 -2.06 -31.03
N TRP A 539 -55.16 -2.62 -29.88
CA TRP A 539 -56.51 -3.00 -29.55
C TRP A 539 -57.28 -1.74 -29.15
N VAL A 540 -58.08 -1.20 -30.08
CA VAL A 540 -59.05 -0.17 -29.78
C VAL A 540 -60.33 -0.85 -29.31
N PHE A 541 -60.71 -0.64 -28.04
CA PHE A 541 -62.01 -0.97 -27.50
C PHE A 541 -62.96 0.21 -27.62
#